data_410b446b94c751ef463329aa0dfeb441
#
_entry.id   410b446b94c751ef463329aa0dfeb441
#
_cell.length_a   1.000
_cell.length_b   1.000
_cell.length_c   1.000
_cell.angle_alpha   90.00
_cell.angle_beta   90.00
_cell.angle_gamma   90.00
#
_symmetry.space_group_name_H-M   'P 1'
#
loop_
_entity.id
_entity.type
_entity.pdbx_description
1 polymer ?
#
loop_
_entity_poly.entity_id
_entity_poly.type
_entity_poly.pdbx_seq_one_letter_code
_entity_poly.pdbx_strand_id
1 'polypeptide(L)'
;VKRVELHLHTTMSNMDALTDTAAAVKQAAAWGHKAIAITDHGVAQSFPDAMKAASKAKVAGTDQNIKILYGCEGYYVNDVDDRIVVHGEEDITFDQEFVAFDLETTGLSSRSDRIIEIGAVRVENGAIVDKFSTFVNPKVPIPFRIENLTGINDNMVLDAPDIETVLPKFLEFSEGAVMVAHNASFDMSFIEHNCVLQGIEREFTTADTVAMARFLLPGLN
;
A
#
# COMPACT_ATOMS: atom_id res chain seq x y z
N VAL A 1 -35.38 -9.77 9.91
CA VAL A 1 -34.04 -10.32 9.58
C VAL A 1 -33.25 -10.39 10.87
N LYS A 2 -32.81 -11.60 11.26
CA LYS A 2 -32.01 -11.80 12.48
C LYS A 2 -30.54 -11.50 12.13
N ARG A 3 -30.12 -10.23 12.22
CA ARG A 3 -28.74 -9.81 12.04
C ARG A 3 -27.99 -9.87 13.37
N VAL A 4 -26.72 -10.19 13.32
CA VAL A 4 -25.72 -9.96 14.36
C VAL A 4 -24.62 -9.10 13.73
N GLU A 5 -24.28 -7.97 14.38
CA GLU A 5 -23.13 -7.18 13.96
C GLU A 5 -21.88 -7.84 14.52
N LEU A 6 -20.91 -8.12 13.65
CA LEU A 6 -19.69 -8.83 14.02
C LEU A 6 -18.44 -7.93 13.98
N HIS A 7 -18.56 -6.70 13.46
CA HIS A 7 -17.45 -5.77 13.32
C HIS A 7 -17.93 -4.36 13.66
N LEU A 8 -17.58 -3.88 14.84
CA LEU A 8 -17.97 -2.56 15.33
C LEU A 8 -16.83 -1.92 16.10
N HIS A 9 -16.48 -0.70 15.73
CA HIS A 9 -15.57 0.16 16.47
C HIS A 9 -16.33 1.19 17.27
N THR A 10 -15.87 1.43 18.50
CA THR A 10 -16.43 2.41 19.41
C THR A 10 -15.53 3.63 19.55
N THR A 11 -15.97 4.65 20.29
CA THR A 11 -15.12 5.81 20.63
C THR A 11 -13.84 5.45 21.40
N MET A 12 -13.70 4.20 21.85
CA MET A 12 -12.49 3.69 22.49
C MET A 12 -11.48 3.16 21.49
N SER A 13 -11.89 2.93 20.22
CA SER A 13 -10.98 2.65 19.11
C SER A 13 -10.28 3.93 18.69
N ASN A 14 -8.96 3.97 18.85
CA ASN A 14 -8.19 5.20 18.77
C ASN A 14 -8.30 5.88 17.39
N MET A 15 -8.83 7.11 17.37
CA MET A 15 -9.01 8.00 16.21
C MET A 15 -9.79 7.39 15.02
N ASP A 16 -10.63 6.38 15.28
CA ASP A 16 -11.23 5.56 14.24
C ASP A 16 -12.79 5.64 14.24
N ALA A 17 -13.43 5.79 15.38
CA ALA A 17 -14.88 5.77 15.45
C ALA A 17 -15.48 6.82 16.42
N LEU A 18 -16.73 7.23 16.11
CA LEU A 18 -17.52 8.17 16.91
C LEU A 18 -18.67 7.48 17.66
N THR A 19 -18.80 6.17 17.54
CA THR A 19 -19.92 5.42 18.09
C THR A 19 -19.75 5.18 19.59
N ASP A 20 -20.68 5.70 20.40
CA ASP A 20 -20.72 5.39 21.82
C ASP A 20 -21.11 3.92 22.06
N THR A 21 -20.33 3.23 22.89
CA THR A 21 -20.49 1.80 23.17
C THR A 21 -21.88 1.46 23.69
N ALA A 22 -22.38 2.22 24.66
CA ALA A 22 -23.68 1.95 25.27
C ALA A 22 -24.83 2.26 24.31
N ALA A 23 -24.70 3.31 23.49
CA ALA A 23 -25.66 3.65 22.46
C ALA A 23 -25.76 2.55 21.39
N ALA A 24 -24.63 2.02 20.92
CA ALA A 24 -24.59 0.93 19.95
C ALA A 24 -25.28 -0.33 20.46
N VAL A 25 -24.98 -0.75 21.69
CA VAL A 25 -25.59 -1.92 22.32
C VAL A 25 -27.11 -1.77 22.45
N LYS A 26 -27.59 -0.60 22.93
CA LYS A 26 -29.02 -0.32 23.05
C LYS A 26 -29.72 -0.31 21.69
N GLN A 27 -29.10 0.30 20.68
CA GLN A 27 -29.68 0.37 19.34
C GLN A 27 -29.77 -1.00 18.69
N ALA A 28 -28.73 -1.85 18.82
CA ALA A 28 -28.77 -3.22 18.33
C ALA A 28 -29.87 -4.04 18.99
N ALA A 29 -30.05 -3.91 20.31
CA ALA A 29 -31.13 -4.55 21.05
C ALA A 29 -32.51 -4.09 20.58
N ALA A 30 -32.70 -2.78 20.36
CA ALA A 30 -33.93 -2.18 19.84
C ALA A 30 -34.26 -2.67 18.41
N TRP A 31 -33.25 -2.97 17.58
CA TRP A 31 -33.44 -3.56 16.26
C TRP A 31 -33.69 -5.08 16.30
N GLY A 32 -33.68 -5.69 17.47
CA GLY A 32 -33.90 -7.14 17.64
C GLY A 32 -32.68 -8.00 17.35
N HIS A 33 -31.47 -7.42 17.34
CA HIS A 33 -30.24 -8.21 17.26
C HIS A 33 -30.07 -9.05 18.52
N LYS A 34 -29.76 -10.33 18.37
CA LYS A 34 -29.54 -11.24 19.53
C LYS A 34 -28.17 -11.02 20.17
N ALA A 35 -27.22 -10.53 19.39
CA ALA A 35 -25.85 -10.23 19.81
C ALA A 35 -25.26 -9.07 19.00
N ILE A 36 -24.21 -8.47 19.55
CA ILE A 36 -23.37 -7.50 18.89
C ILE A 36 -21.92 -7.75 19.29
N ALA A 37 -20.99 -7.72 18.34
CA ALA A 37 -19.57 -7.74 18.63
C ALA A 37 -19.08 -6.31 18.91
N ILE A 38 -18.08 -6.20 19.78
CA ILE A 38 -17.28 -5.01 19.97
C ILE A 38 -15.86 -5.42 19.59
N THR A 39 -15.29 -4.73 18.58
CA THR A 39 -14.03 -5.11 17.93
C THR A 39 -13.14 -3.91 17.68
N ASP A 40 -12.88 -3.14 18.74
CA ASP A 40 -12.02 -1.96 18.67
C ASP A 40 -10.58 -2.36 18.27
N HIS A 41 -9.86 -1.47 17.59
CA HIS A 41 -8.49 -1.70 17.13
C HIS A 41 -7.52 -1.86 18.31
N GLY A 42 -7.00 -3.09 18.48
CA GLY A 42 -5.95 -3.41 19.44
C GLY A 42 -6.30 -3.21 20.91
N VAL A 43 -7.55 -2.90 21.27
CA VAL A 43 -7.94 -2.48 22.60
C VAL A 43 -9.22 -3.15 23.11
N ALA A 44 -9.39 -3.18 24.44
CA ALA A 44 -10.52 -3.79 25.14
C ALA A 44 -11.25 -2.81 26.11
N GLN A 45 -10.94 -1.52 26.01
CA GLN A 45 -11.42 -0.50 26.97
C GLN A 45 -12.96 -0.33 26.98
N SER A 46 -13.63 -0.61 25.88
CA SER A 46 -15.08 -0.56 25.72
C SER A 46 -15.83 -1.72 26.38
N PHE A 47 -15.15 -2.81 26.77
CA PHE A 47 -15.79 -4.04 27.25
C PHE A 47 -16.61 -3.83 28.54
N PRO A 48 -16.13 -3.10 29.58
CA PRO A 48 -16.93 -2.85 30.78
C PRO A 48 -18.22 -2.09 30.48
N ASP A 49 -18.17 -1.10 29.58
CA ASP A 49 -19.32 -0.30 29.19
C ASP A 49 -20.31 -1.13 28.36
N ALA A 50 -19.82 -1.96 27.45
CA ALA A 50 -20.64 -2.89 26.69
C ALA A 50 -21.36 -3.88 27.60
N MET A 51 -20.66 -4.48 28.57
CA MET A 51 -21.24 -5.38 29.55
C MET A 51 -22.34 -4.72 30.40
N LYS A 52 -22.06 -3.52 30.90
CA LYS A 52 -23.02 -2.71 31.69
C LYS A 52 -24.23 -2.33 30.85
N ALA A 53 -24.06 -1.95 29.60
CA ALA A 53 -25.17 -1.63 28.71
C ALA A 53 -26.02 -2.88 28.40
N ALA A 54 -25.38 -4.01 28.08
CA ALA A 54 -26.08 -5.25 27.76
C ALA A 54 -26.91 -5.81 28.93
N SER A 55 -26.43 -5.64 30.16
CA SER A 55 -27.20 -6.09 31.36
C SER A 55 -28.57 -5.43 31.51
N LYS A 56 -28.78 -4.29 30.82
CA LYS A 56 -30.01 -3.50 30.85
C LYS A 56 -30.74 -3.45 29.51
N ALA A 57 -30.17 -3.98 28.44
CA ALA A 57 -30.74 -3.89 27.10
C ALA A 57 -31.42 -5.20 26.70
N LYS A 58 -32.74 -5.20 26.69
CA LYS A 58 -33.59 -6.31 26.24
C LYS A 58 -33.68 -6.32 24.71
N VAL A 59 -33.52 -7.47 24.09
CA VAL A 59 -33.75 -7.65 22.66
C VAL A 59 -35.23 -7.45 22.34
N ALA A 60 -35.54 -6.58 21.38
CA ALA A 60 -36.91 -6.24 21.01
C ALA A 60 -37.79 -7.50 20.79
N GLY A 61 -38.93 -7.53 21.45
CA GLY A 61 -39.87 -8.66 21.39
C GLY A 61 -39.49 -9.90 22.23
N THR A 62 -38.51 -9.76 23.14
CA THR A 62 -38.06 -10.86 24.02
C THR A 62 -37.75 -10.37 25.43
N ASP A 63 -37.66 -11.29 26.39
CA ASP A 63 -37.19 -11.01 27.75
C ASP A 63 -35.67 -11.22 27.91
N GLN A 64 -34.97 -11.56 26.83
CA GLN A 64 -33.55 -11.85 26.87
C GLN A 64 -32.73 -10.57 26.69
N ASN A 65 -31.64 -10.45 27.42
CA ASN A 65 -30.67 -9.40 27.20
C ASN A 65 -29.87 -9.67 25.94
N ILE A 66 -29.44 -8.62 25.25
CA ILE A 66 -28.53 -8.75 24.12
C ILE A 66 -27.17 -9.32 24.59
N LYS A 67 -26.63 -10.26 23.81
CA LYS A 67 -25.31 -10.83 24.07
C LYS A 67 -24.20 -9.96 23.49
N ILE A 68 -23.14 -9.72 24.26
CA ILE A 68 -21.93 -9.10 23.74
C ILE A 68 -20.95 -10.20 23.29
N LEU A 69 -20.41 -10.04 22.09
CA LEU A 69 -19.27 -10.78 21.60
C LEU A 69 -18.05 -9.88 21.75
N TYR A 70 -17.16 -10.26 22.66
CA TYR A 70 -15.94 -9.52 22.91
C TYR A 70 -14.89 -9.95 21.91
N GLY A 71 -14.38 -9.03 21.14
CA GLY A 71 -13.37 -9.20 20.13
C GLY A 71 -12.40 -8.04 20.11
N CYS A 72 -11.39 -8.17 19.32
CA CYS A 72 -10.41 -7.12 19.09
C CYS A 72 -9.99 -7.23 17.63
N GLU A 73 -9.93 -6.11 16.94
CA GLU A 73 -9.32 -6.08 15.61
C GLU A 73 -7.81 -6.02 15.79
N GLY A 74 -7.17 -7.13 15.46
CA GLY A 74 -5.72 -7.26 15.55
C GLY A 74 -5.07 -6.95 14.21
N TYR A 75 -3.91 -6.31 14.26
CA TYR A 75 -3.05 -6.19 13.10
C TYR A 75 -2.20 -7.46 13.01
N TYR A 76 -2.48 -8.27 11.99
CA TYR A 76 -1.61 -9.39 11.67
C TYR A 76 -0.43 -8.88 10.86
N VAL A 77 0.76 -9.00 11.41
CA VAL A 77 2.02 -8.74 10.72
C VAL A 77 2.71 -10.07 10.51
N ASN A 78 2.94 -10.44 9.26
CA ASN A 78 3.80 -11.56 8.93
C ASN A 78 5.25 -11.07 8.93
N ASP A 79 5.92 -11.19 10.06
CA ASP A 79 7.29 -10.73 10.25
C ASP A 79 8.34 -11.56 9.48
N VAL A 80 7.90 -12.63 8.83
CA VAL A 80 8.73 -13.40 7.90
C VAL A 80 8.70 -12.75 6.51
N ASP A 81 7.52 -12.38 6.01
CA ASP A 81 7.36 -11.79 4.68
C ASP A 81 7.72 -10.30 4.64
N ASP A 82 7.51 -9.56 5.74
CA ASP A 82 7.94 -8.15 5.87
C ASP A 82 9.47 -7.95 5.84
N ARG A 83 10.23 -9.03 5.84
CA ARG A 83 11.69 -9.02 5.67
C ARG A 83 12.14 -9.27 4.24
N ILE A 84 11.22 -9.44 3.30
CA ILE A 84 11.57 -9.63 1.90
C ILE A 84 12.11 -8.31 1.36
N VAL A 85 13.43 -8.29 1.20
CA VAL A 85 14.15 -7.19 0.56
C VAL A 85 14.24 -7.42 -0.94
N VAL A 86 14.23 -8.69 -1.36
CA VAL A 86 14.43 -9.14 -2.73
C VAL A 86 13.24 -9.97 -3.19
N HIS A 87 12.74 -9.70 -4.38
CA HIS A 87 11.77 -10.52 -5.11
C HIS A 87 12.43 -11.05 -6.40
N GLY A 88 12.18 -12.30 -6.75
CA GLY A 88 12.80 -12.97 -7.91
C GLY A 88 13.90 -13.94 -7.49
N GLU A 89 15.09 -13.84 -8.06
CA GLU A 89 16.22 -14.68 -7.68
C GLU A 89 16.65 -14.40 -6.23
N GLU A 90 16.85 -15.48 -5.45
CA GLU A 90 17.10 -15.37 -4.01
C GLU A 90 18.57 -15.10 -3.65
N ASP A 91 19.51 -15.53 -4.52
CA ASP A 91 20.95 -15.46 -4.26
C ASP A 91 21.61 -14.24 -4.90
N ILE A 92 21.12 -13.03 -4.60
CA ILE A 92 21.78 -11.80 -5.06
C ILE A 92 22.82 -11.30 -4.04
N THR A 93 23.91 -10.74 -4.56
CA THR A 93 24.96 -10.10 -3.77
C THR A 93 25.19 -8.67 -4.25
N PHE A 94 25.84 -7.83 -3.40
CA PHE A 94 26.18 -6.45 -3.78
C PHE A 94 27.24 -6.33 -4.89
N ASP A 95 27.89 -7.43 -5.23
CA ASP A 95 28.88 -7.49 -6.32
C ASP A 95 28.25 -7.70 -7.69
N GLN A 96 26.94 -8.00 -7.73
CA GLN A 96 26.19 -8.14 -8.98
C GLN A 96 25.89 -6.77 -9.59
N GLU A 97 25.62 -6.79 -10.89
CA GLU A 97 25.10 -5.61 -11.57
C GLU A 97 23.70 -5.28 -11.10
N PHE A 98 23.44 -4.02 -10.81
CA PHE A 98 22.11 -3.55 -10.51
C PHE A 98 21.79 -2.22 -11.19
N VAL A 99 20.51 -1.99 -11.41
CA VAL A 99 19.98 -0.72 -11.90
C VAL A 99 19.16 -0.08 -10.79
N ALA A 100 19.70 0.98 -10.21
CA ALA A 100 18.93 1.82 -9.29
C ALA A 100 18.10 2.80 -10.11
N PHE A 101 16.78 2.83 -9.87
CA PHE A 101 15.87 3.64 -10.66
C PHE A 101 14.75 4.23 -9.82
N ASP A 102 14.12 5.26 -10.37
CA ASP A 102 12.99 5.96 -9.79
C ASP A 102 12.08 6.47 -10.92
N LEU A 103 10.78 6.56 -10.65
CA LEU A 103 9.77 7.02 -11.58
C LEU A 103 9.04 8.24 -11.04
N GLU A 104 8.87 9.25 -11.89
CA GLU A 104 7.88 10.29 -11.64
C GLU A 104 6.60 9.97 -12.43
N THR A 105 5.45 10.18 -11.80
CA THR A 105 4.15 9.75 -12.33
C THR A 105 3.08 10.82 -12.13
N THR A 106 1.98 10.75 -12.89
CA THR A 106 0.83 11.66 -12.72
C THR A 106 -0.01 11.38 -11.47
N GLY A 107 0.26 10.27 -10.76
CA GLY A 107 -0.44 9.86 -9.54
C GLY A 107 0.04 8.50 -9.03
N LEU A 108 -0.71 7.86 -8.15
CA LEU A 108 -0.25 6.69 -7.39
C LEU A 108 -0.70 5.32 -7.94
N SER A 109 -1.56 5.31 -8.95
CA SER A 109 -2.15 4.07 -9.46
C SER A 109 -1.62 3.73 -10.85
N SER A 110 -0.85 2.67 -10.99
CA SER A 110 -0.33 2.20 -12.27
C SER A 110 -1.40 1.92 -13.33
N ARG A 111 -2.66 1.68 -12.91
CA ARG A 111 -3.78 1.43 -13.83
C ARG A 111 -4.37 2.71 -14.44
N SER A 112 -4.41 3.80 -13.69
CA SER A 112 -5.05 5.06 -14.09
C SER A 112 -4.07 6.19 -14.37
N ASP A 113 -2.92 6.17 -13.72
CA ASP A 113 -1.91 7.20 -13.84
C ASP A 113 -0.81 6.81 -14.83
N ARG A 114 0.06 7.76 -15.18
CA ARG A 114 1.05 7.63 -16.24
C ARG A 114 2.44 8.01 -15.74
N ILE A 115 3.45 7.36 -16.29
CA ILE A 115 4.86 7.74 -16.07
C ILE A 115 5.12 9.05 -16.81
N ILE A 116 5.83 9.98 -16.19
CA ILE A 116 6.26 11.26 -16.76
C ILE A 116 7.78 11.43 -16.80
N GLU A 117 8.52 10.64 -15.99
CA GLU A 117 9.98 10.56 -16.06
C GLU A 117 10.45 9.18 -15.62
N ILE A 118 11.53 8.70 -16.23
CA ILE A 118 12.32 7.54 -15.78
C ILE A 118 13.74 8.00 -15.55
N GLY A 119 14.22 7.91 -14.32
CA GLY A 119 15.62 8.11 -13.95
C GLY A 119 16.26 6.81 -13.48
N ALA A 120 17.42 6.45 -14.02
CA ALA A 120 18.13 5.24 -13.63
C ALA A 120 19.65 5.36 -13.76
N VAL A 121 20.37 4.59 -12.95
CA VAL A 121 21.81 4.39 -13.06
C VAL A 121 22.13 2.90 -13.03
N ARG A 122 23.03 2.48 -13.90
CA ARG A 122 23.59 1.12 -13.88
C ARG A 122 24.87 1.13 -13.05
N VAL A 123 24.95 0.19 -12.14
CA VAL A 123 26.07 0.06 -11.20
C VAL A 123 26.72 -1.31 -11.40
N GLU A 124 28.03 -1.31 -11.58
CA GLU A 124 28.87 -2.52 -11.68
C GLU A 124 30.06 -2.36 -10.74
N ASN A 125 30.36 -3.39 -9.96
CA ASN A 125 31.46 -3.38 -8.99
C ASN A 125 31.49 -2.12 -8.07
N GLY A 126 30.31 -1.63 -7.68
CA GLY A 126 30.15 -0.46 -6.82
C GLY A 126 30.36 0.89 -7.50
N ALA A 127 30.52 0.94 -8.83
CA ALA A 127 30.69 2.17 -9.60
C ALA A 127 29.52 2.36 -10.58
N ILE A 128 29.07 3.60 -10.74
CA ILE A 128 28.10 3.96 -11.79
C ILE A 128 28.81 3.89 -13.14
N VAL A 129 28.34 2.98 -14.00
CA VAL A 129 28.92 2.76 -15.34
C VAL A 129 28.07 3.38 -16.45
N ASP A 130 26.76 3.53 -16.24
CA ASP A 130 25.85 4.12 -17.22
C ASP A 130 24.67 4.81 -16.56
N LYS A 131 23.96 5.67 -17.32
CA LYS A 131 22.81 6.44 -16.86
C LYS A 131 21.72 6.45 -17.90
N PHE A 132 20.48 6.33 -17.43
CA PHE A 132 19.28 6.49 -18.23
C PHE A 132 18.42 7.58 -17.59
N SER A 133 18.07 8.62 -18.34
CA SER A 133 17.17 9.68 -17.86
C SER A 133 16.38 10.20 -19.03
N THR A 134 15.06 10.17 -18.92
CA THR A 134 14.18 10.69 -19.97
C THR A 134 12.82 11.07 -19.42
N PHE A 135 12.29 12.19 -19.90
CA PHE A 135 10.88 12.48 -19.77
C PHE A 135 10.05 11.54 -20.65
N VAL A 136 8.81 11.34 -20.24
CA VAL A 136 7.81 10.54 -20.95
C VAL A 136 6.55 11.37 -21.13
N ASN A 137 6.05 11.46 -22.36
CA ASN A 137 4.79 12.14 -22.61
C ASN A 137 3.61 11.29 -22.11
N PRO A 138 2.88 11.69 -21.06
CA PRO A 138 1.81 10.90 -20.48
C PRO A 138 0.52 10.88 -21.34
N LYS A 139 0.43 11.74 -22.38
CA LYS A 139 -0.76 12.00 -23.23
C LYS A 139 -1.99 12.48 -22.43
N VAL A 140 -1.80 12.88 -21.19
CA VAL A 140 -2.81 13.46 -20.30
C VAL A 140 -2.19 14.64 -19.55
N PRO A 141 -2.98 15.64 -19.12
CA PRO A 141 -2.46 16.76 -18.34
C PRO A 141 -1.87 16.27 -16.99
N ILE A 142 -0.75 16.88 -16.60
CA ILE A 142 -0.12 16.63 -15.30
C ILE A 142 -0.92 17.38 -14.23
N PRO A 143 -1.44 16.70 -13.17
CA PRO A 143 -2.17 17.37 -12.10
C PRO A 143 -1.28 18.39 -11.38
N PHE A 144 -1.84 19.56 -11.07
CA PHE A 144 -1.12 20.65 -10.39
C PHE A 144 -0.39 20.21 -9.11
N ARG A 145 -0.98 19.28 -8.35
CA ARG A 145 -0.34 18.73 -7.16
C ARG A 145 0.96 17.95 -7.49
N ILE A 146 0.99 17.30 -8.65
CA ILE A 146 2.17 16.54 -9.12
C ILE A 146 3.24 17.52 -9.63
N GLU A 147 2.85 18.53 -10.41
CA GLU A 147 3.76 19.59 -10.82
C GLU A 147 4.43 20.26 -9.62
N ASN A 148 3.67 20.57 -8.56
CA ASN A 148 4.24 21.13 -7.33
C ASN A 148 5.16 20.16 -6.57
N LEU A 149 4.95 18.86 -6.67
CA LEU A 149 5.74 17.84 -5.99
C LEU A 149 7.04 17.55 -6.73
N THR A 150 6.94 17.36 -8.05
CA THR A 150 8.04 16.87 -8.90
C THR A 150 8.77 17.99 -9.61
N GLY A 151 8.13 19.16 -9.78
CA GLY A 151 8.60 20.24 -10.62
C GLY A 151 8.41 20.03 -12.12
N ILE A 152 7.83 18.88 -12.52
CA ILE A 152 7.60 18.52 -13.93
C ILE A 152 6.23 19.04 -14.35
N ASN A 153 6.19 19.82 -15.43
CA ASN A 153 4.97 20.38 -16.00
C ASN A 153 4.72 19.91 -17.44
N ASP A 154 3.52 20.17 -17.95
CA ASP A 154 3.10 19.73 -19.28
C ASP A 154 4.05 20.17 -20.40
N ASN A 155 4.65 21.37 -20.31
CA ASN A 155 5.58 21.86 -21.35
C ASN A 155 6.88 21.04 -21.41
N MET A 156 7.33 20.49 -20.28
CA MET A 156 8.57 19.69 -20.22
C MET A 156 8.40 18.32 -20.89
N VAL A 157 7.20 17.78 -20.87
CA VAL A 157 6.91 16.43 -21.39
C VAL A 157 6.22 16.44 -22.76
N LEU A 158 5.84 17.62 -23.27
CA LEU A 158 5.05 17.77 -24.51
C LEU A 158 5.71 17.09 -25.72
N ASP A 159 7.00 17.33 -25.89
CA ASP A 159 7.79 16.80 -27.00
C ASP A 159 8.57 15.53 -26.62
N ALA A 160 8.36 15.02 -25.40
CA ALA A 160 8.99 13.78 -24.96
C ALA A 160 8.39 12.56 -25.69
N PRO A 161 9.16 11.48 -25.86
CA PRO A 161 8.64 10.23 -26.40
C PRO A 161 7.56 9.63 -25.47
N ASP A 162 6.68 8.82 -26.05
CA ASP A 162 5.68 8.08 -25.29
C ASP A 162 6.29 6.85 -24.61
N ILE A 163 5.51 6.26 -23.69
CA ILE A 163 5.96 5.10 -22.92
C ILE A 163 6.21 3.88 -23.80
N GLU A 164 5.49 3.76 -24.91
CA GLU A 164 5.66 2.68 -25.89
C GLU A 164 7.04 2.73 -26.55
N THR A 165 7.63 3.92 -26.67
CA THR A 165 8.97 4.13 -27.20
C THR A 165 10.05 4.02 -26.11
N VAL A 166 9.75 4.49 -24.89
CA VAL A 166 10.73 4.57 -23.80
C VAL A 166 10.92 3.24 -23.10
N LEU A 167 9.82 2.52 -22.82
CA LEU A 167 9.88 1.29 -22.05
C LEU A 167 10.83 0.24 -22.65
N PRO A 168 10.80 -0.08 -23.96
CA PRO A 168 11.74 -1.04 -24.52
C PRO A 168 13.20 -0.67 -24.30
N LYS A 169 13.53 0.61 -24.39
CA LYS A 169 14.91 1.12 -24.16
C LYS A 169 15.31 1.00 -22.70
N PHE A 170 14.39 1.28 -21.78
CA PHE A 170 14.63 1.10 -20.35
C PHE A 170 14.81 -0.38 -19.99
N LEU A 171 14.04 -1.26 -20.60
CA LEU A 171 14.18 -2.70 -20.43
C LEU A 171 15.51 -3.22 -20.98
N GLU A 172 15.96 -2.72 -22.11
CA GLU A 172 17.30 -3.02 -22.66
C GLU A 172 18.40 -2.50 -21.72
N PHE A 173 18.28 -1.25 -21.24
CA PHE A 173 19.22 -0.66 -20.27
C PHE A 173 19.32 -1.47 -18.98
N SER A 174 18.23 -2.09 -18.52
CA SER A 174 18.17 -2.87 -17.28
C SER A 174 18.31 -4.38 -17.51
N GLU A 175 18.71 -4.82 -18.70
CA GLU A 175 18.82 -6.25 -19.01
C GLU A 175 19.89 -6.94 -18.14
N GLY A 176 19.51 -8.07 -17.53
CA GLY A 176 20.39 -8.89 -16.69
C GLY A 176 20.74 -8.29 -15.33
N ALA A 177 20.28 -7.09 -15.01
CA ALA A 177 20.56 -6.43 -13.75
C ALA A 177 19.44 -6.61 -12.73
N VAL A 178 19.78 -6.58 -11.43
CA VAL A 178 18.80 -6.47 -10.35
C VAL A 178 18.21 -5.05 -10.34
N MET A 179 16.89 -4.94 -10.32
CA MET A 179 16.18 -3.68 -10.27
C MET A 179 16.07 -3.17 -8.83
N VAL A 180 16.64 -2.02 -8.53
CA VAL A 180 16.67 -1.45 -7.16
C VAL A 180 15.90 -0.15 -7.13
N ALA A 181 14.91 -0.04 -6.22
CA ALA A 181 14.17 1.19 -6.02
C ALA A 181 13.81 1.41 -4.56
N HIS A 182 13.36 2.61 -4.21
CA HIS A 182 12.91 2.99 -2.87
C HIS A 182 11.39 2.84 -2.78
N ASN A 183 10.90 1.81 -2.07
CA ASN A 183 9.53 1.31 -2.15
C ASN A 183 9.24 0.70 -3.53
N ALA A 184 10.11 -0.23 -3.92
CA ALA A 184 10.20 -0.81 -5.27
C ALA A 184 8.86 -1.32 -5.83
N SER A 185 7.93 -1.75 -4.97
CA SER A 185 6.60 -2.19 -5.41
C SER A 185 5.81 -1.10 -6.13
N PHE A 186 6.03 0.17 -5.79
CA PHE A 186 5.39 1.30 -6.47
C PHE A 186 5.89 1.41 -7.91
N ASP A 187 7.18 1.57 -8.10
CA ASP A 187 7.80 1.77 -9.42
C ASP A 187 7.60 0.56 -10.31
N MET A 188 7.83 -0.64 -9.76
CA MET A 188 7.64 -1.90 -10.49
C MET A 188 6.20 -2.08 -10.95
N SER A 189 5.20 -1.65 -10.16
CA SER A 189 3.80 -1.73 -10.59
C SER A 189 3.53 -0.98 -11.89
N PHE A 190 4.19 0.15 -12.12
CA PHE A 190 4.07 0.93 -13.36
C PHE A 190 4.83 0.26 -14.52
N ILE A 191 6.05 -0.25 -14.27
CA ILE A 191 6.83 -0.95 -15.28
C ILE A 191 6.10 -2.22 -15.74
N GLU A 192 5.69 -3.08 -14.81
CA GLU A 192 4.98 -4.33 -15.10
C GLU A 192 3.65 -4.09 -15.82
N HIS A 193 2.88 -3.08 -15.36
CA HIS A 193 1.63 -2.73 -16.03
C HIS A 193 1.83 -2.30 -17.48
N ASN A 194 2.85 -1.49 -17.76
CA ASN A 194 3.16 -1.07 -19.12
C ASN A 194 3.75 -2.21 -19.96
N CYS A 195 4.50 -3.15 -19.36
CA CYS A 195 4.91 -4.40 -20.04
C CYS A 195 3.68 -5.20 -20.50
N VAL A 196 2.70 -5.39 -19.60
CA VAL A 196 1.45 -6.11 -19.95
C VAL A 196 0.70 -5.40 -21.08
N LEU A 197 0.58 -4.06 -21.05
CA LEU A 197 -0.09 -3.29 -22.10
C LEU A 197 0.60 -3.41 -23.47
N GLN A 198 1.93 -3.56 -23.48
CA GLN A 198 2.71 -3.71 -24.70
C GLN A 198 2.95 -5.18 -25.11
N GLY A 199 2.38 -6.15 -24.35
CA GLY A 199 2.59 -7.57 -24.62
C GLY A 199 4.01 -8.05 -24.40
N ILE A 200 4.77 -7.39 -23.53
CA ILE A 200 6.14 -7.75 -23.16
C ILE A 200 6.09 -8.68 -21.96
N GLU A 201 6.59 -9.89 -22.12
CA GLU A 201 6.78 -10.84 -21.02
C GLU A 201 8.21 -10.74 -20.51
N ARG A 202 8.38 -10.39 -19.24
CA ARG A 202 9.68 -10.30 -18.58
C ARG A 202 9.52 -10.53 -17.08
N GLU A 203 10.41 -11.36 -16.55
CA GLU A 203 10.58 -11.53 -15.10
C GLU A 203 11.62 -10.54 -14.58
N PHE A 204 11.42 -10.03 -13.39
CA PHE A 204 12.31 -9.07 -12.76
C PHE A 204 12.78 -9.61 -11.42
N THR A 205 14.08 -9.47 -11.16
CA THR A 205 14.60 -9.55 -9.80
C THR A 205 14.70 -8.14 -9.25
N THR A 206 14.04 -7.88 -8.12
CA THR A 206 13.95 -6.53 -7.53
C THR A 206 14.46 -6.52 -6.10
N ALA A 207 15.07 -5.41 -5.69
CA ALA A 207 15.45 -5.16 -4.31
C ALA A 207 14.87 -3.82 -3.83
N ASP A 208 14.25 -3.85 -2.64
CA ASP A 208 13.59 -2.70 -2.04
C ASP A 208 14.46 -2.07 -0.95
N THR A 209 14.91 -0.84 -1.18
CA THR A 209 15.77 -0.13 -0.22
C THR A 209 15.02 0.34 1.03
N VAL A 210 13.68 0.48 1.01
CA VAL A 210 12.88 0.75 2.24
C VAL A 210 12.90 -0.49 3.14
N ALA A 211 12.62 -1.67 2.57
CA ALA A 211 12.65 -2.93 3.31
C ALA A 211 14.06 -3.20 3.85
N MET A 212 15.09 -2.96 3.03
CA MET A 212 16.49 -3.07 3.42
C MET A 212 16.84 -2.12 4.58
N ALA A 213 16.46 -0.85 4.50
CA ALA A 213 16.71 0.14 5.54
C ALA A 213 16.02 -0.24 6.85
N ARG A 214 14.78 -0.68 6.80
CA ARG A 214 14.02 -1.15 7.98
C ARG A 214 14.68 -2.36 8.64
N PHE A 215 15.24 -3.26 7.84
CA PHE A 215 15.93 -4.43 8.35
C PHE A 215 17.30 -4.10 8.96
N LEU A 216 18.11 -3.30 8.27
CA LEU A 216 19.47 -2.98 8.69
C LEU A 216 19.54 -1.87 9.75
N LEU A 217 18.58 -0.96 9.76
CA LEU A 217 18.56 0.26 10.57
C LEU A 217 17.24 0.41 11.36
N PRO A 218 16.85 -0.57 12.17
CA PRO A 218 15.51 -0.60 12.80
C PRO A 218 15.26 0.54 13.80
N GLY A 219 16.29 1.31 14.16
CA GLY A 219 16.18 2.47 15.04
C GLY A 219 16.06 3.82 14.32
N LEU A 220 16.13 3.84 13.01
CA LEU A 220 15.95 5.05 12.19
C LEU A 220 14.54 5.02 11.61
N ASN A 221 13.61 5.78 12.23
CA ASN A 221 12.27 6.04 11.73
C ASN A 221 12.23 7.42 11.07
#